data_0a867dc07a9a330e5934d1119024c0a1
#
_entry.id   0a867dc07a9a330e5934d1119024c0a1
#
_cell.length_a   1.000
_cell.length_b   1.000
_cell.length_c   1.000
_cell.angle_alpha   90.00
_cell.angle_beta   90.00
_cell.angle_gamma   90.00
#
_symmetry.space_group_name_H-M   'P 1'
#
loop_
_entity.id
_entity.type
_entity.pdbx_description
1 polymer ?
#
loop_
_entity_poly.entity_id
_entity_poly.type
_entity_poly.pdbx_seq_one_letter_code
_entity_poly.pdbx_strand_id
1 'polypeptide(L)'
;HDLRIWESGVGRNARLRDDDGTLLLGDALLADWKQRAKGATARVRAYYDVLPDKESKLTIDDTAKNRFGDPMPRVAFKDAPESAALRAWQEEELRNLFRRMAKAGGGEVLSLASSSNDIGQEHPTGGCRMGNDPMTSVVDGWGRAHDHENLWVAGAPAQVSASCCNGTLLVNRHLAHR
;
A
#
# COMPACT_ATOMS: atom_id res chain seq x y z
N HIS A 1 10.31 -3.03 7.63
CA HIS A 1 9.76 -1.78 7.08
C HIS A 1 10.66 -1.33 5.93
N ASP A 2 10.10 -1.25 4.72
CA ASP A 2 10.81 -0.65 3.58
C ASP A 2 10.45 0.85 3.56
N LEU A 3 11.45 1.68 3.74
CA LEU A 3 11.33 3.13 3.75
C LEU A 3 12.02 3.69 2.51
N ARG A 4 11.24 4.30 1.62
CA ARG A 4 11.80 4.96 0.43
C ARG A 4 11.57 6.45 0.52
N ILE A 5 12.66 7.19 0.42
CA ILE A 5 12.65 8.65 0.39
C ILE A 5 12.84 9.08 -1.06
N TRP A 6 11.91 9.86 -1.59
CA TRP A 6 12.08 10.53 -2.86
C TRP A 6 12.11 12.04 -2.64
N GLU A 7 13.11 12.67 -3.16
CA GLU A 7 13.08 14.09 -3.36
C GLU A 7 12.22 14.37 -4.60
N SER A 8 11.00 14.85 -4.40
CA SER A 8 10.26 15.49 -5.47
C SER A 8 10.70 16.94 -5.49
N GLY A 9 11.51 17.29 -6.48
CA GLY A 9 12.21 18.59 -6.56
C GLY A 9 11.36 19.79 -6.23
N VAL A 10 12.05 20.89 -5.94
CA VAL A 10 11.52 22.23 -5.75
C VAL A 10 10.29 22.46 -6.60
N GLY A 11 9.22 23.00 -6.03
CA GLY A 11 7.96 23.28 -6.71
C GLY A 11 8.14 24.14 -7.97
N ARG A 12 8.58 23.49 -9.06
CA ARG A 12 8.91 24.13 -10.31
C ARG A 12 7.70 24.57 -11.12
N ASN A 13 6.53 24.00 -10.78
CA ASN A 13 5.30 24.29 -11.50
C ASN A 13 4.52 25.38 -10.78
N ALA A 14 4.16 26.42 -11.50
CA ALA A 14 3.19 27.40 -11.05
C ALA A 14 1.84 26.69 -10.85
N ARG A 15 1.14 27.03 -9.76
CA ARG A 15 -0.23 26.58 -9.51
C ARG A 15 -1.18 27.75 -9.75
N LEU A 16 -2.31 27.49 -10.39
CA LEU A 16 -3.28 28.53 -10.69
C LEU A 16 -4.19 28.89 -9.50
N ARG A 17 -4.13 28.13 -8.41
CA ARG A 17 -4.92 28.39 -7.20
C ARG A 17 -4.06 28.14 -5.96
N ASP A 18 -4.29 28.94 -4.92
CA ASP A 18 -3.71 28.73 -3.59
C ASP A 18 -4.42 27.60 -2.83
N ASP A 19 -4.06 27.41 -1.56
CA ASP A 19 -4.61 26.36 -0.71
C ASP A 19 -6.08 26.63 -0.35
N ASP A 20 -6.53 27.87 -0.41
CA ASP A 20 -7.91 28.29 -0.18
C ASP A 20 -8.76 28.26 -1.46
N GLY A 21 -8.16 27.88 -2.58
CA GLY A 21 -8.82 27.81 -3.89
C GLY A 21 -8.89 29.15 -4.63
N THR A 22 -8.25 30.21 -4.12
CA THR A 22 -8.20 31.54 -4.76
C THR A 22 -7.36 31.49 -6.03
N LEU A 23 -7.85 32.07 -7.11
CA LEU A 23 -7.14 32.14 -8.38
C LEU A 23 -5.91 33.05 -8.28
N LEU A 24 -4.76 32.54 -8.63
CA LEU A 24 -3.49 33.25 -8.64
C LEU A 24 -3.15 33.71 -10.07
N LEU A 25 -3.04 35.00 -10.27
CA LEU A 25 -2.66 35.62 -11.56
C LEU A 25 -1.62 36.72 -11.35
N GLY A 26 -0.83 36.99 -12.38
CA GLY A 26 0.16 38.06 -12.38
C GLY A 26 1.15 38.00 -11.21
N ASP A 27 1.24 39.09 -10.45
CA ASP A 27 2.19 39.22 -9.34
C ASP A 27 1.89 38.25 -8.20
N ALA A 28 0.61 37.93 -7.95
CA ALA A 28 0.25 36.95 -6.94
C ALA A 28 0.74 35.54 -7.27
N LEU A 29 0.62 35.13 -8.54
CA LEU A 29 1.17 33.87 -9.05
C LEU A 29 2.70 33.84 -8.94
N LEU A 30 3.37 34.92 -9.31
CA LEU A 30 4.81 35.02 -9.23
C LEU A 30 5.31 34.98 -7.78
N ALA A 31 4.61 35.66 -6.86
CA ALA A 31 4.93 35.66 -5.43
C ALA A 31 4.77 34.26 -4.82
N ASP A 32 3.66 33.58 -5.10
CA ASP A 32 3.44 32.19 -4.66
C ASP A 32 4.51 31.25 -5.21
N TRP A 33 4.82 31.36 -6.49
CA TRP A 33 5.86 30.54 -7.10
C TRP A 33 7.24 30.79 -6.48
N LYS A 34 7.64 32.05 -6.27
CA LYS A 34 8.91 32.42 -5.61
C LYS A 34 8.99 31.89 -4.17
N GLN A 35 7.87 31.95 -3.44
CA GLN A 35 7.81 31.47 -2.06
C GLN A 35 7.97 29.95 -2.00
N ARG A 36 7.28 29.22 -2.87
CA ARG A 36 7.38 27.76 -2.94
C ARG A 36 8.74 27.29 -3.49
N ALA A 37 9.38 28.08 -4.34
CA ALA A 37 10.72 27.79 -4.85
C ALA A 37 11.81 27.84 -3.77
N LYS A 38 11.53 28.46 -2.61
CA LYS A 38 12.43 28.44 -1.44
C LYS A 38 12.35 27.16 -0.62
N GLY A 39 11.28 26.38 -0.80
CA GLY A 39 11.06 25.13 -0.09
C GLY A 39 11.39 23.91 -0.95
N ALA A 40 11.62 22.79 -0.29
CA ALA A 40 11.69 21.48 -0.93
C ALA A 40 10.50 20.62 -0.50
N THR A 41 10.03 19.79 -1.41
CA THR A 41 9.04 18.76 -1.08
C THR A 41 9.76 17.42 -0.97
N ALA A 42 9.70 16.79 0.18
CA ALA A 42 10.15 15.42 0.37
C ALA A 42 8.95 14.50 0.53
N ARG A 43 9.02 13.33 -0.07
CA ARG A 43 8.02 12.28 0.06
C ARG A 43 8.65 11.02 0.62
N VAL A 44 8.02 10.44 1.61
CA VAL A 44 8.39 9.14 2.15
C VAL A 44 7.23 8.19 1.92
N ARG A 45 7.54 7.03 1.37
CA ARG A 45 6.58 5.91 1.31
C ARG A 45 7.03 4.86 2.31
N ALA A 46 6.14 4.49 3.19
CA ALA A 46 6.34 3.41 4.13
C ALA A 46 5.41 2.24 3.77
N TYR A 47 5.95 1.04 3.89
CA TYR A 47 5.21 -0.20 3.69
C TYR A 47 5.01 -0.86 5.05
N TYR A 48 3.86 -1.42 5.26
CA TYR A 48 3.54 -2.23 6.43
C TYR A 48 2.92 -3.54 6.00
N ASP A 49 3.06 -4.55 6.86
CA ASP A 49 2.45 -5.85 6.60
C ASP A 49 0.96 -5.80 6.92
N VAL A 50 0.15 -6.29 5.99
CA VAL A 50 -1.28 -6.43 6.17
C VAL A 50 -1.55 -7.84 6.66
N LEU A 51 -1.98 -7.95 7.91
CA LEU A 51 -2.35 -9.23 8.51
C LEU A 51 -3.67 -9.74 7.92
N PRO A 52 -3.81 -11.05 7.75
CA PRO A 52 -5.02 -11.63 7.21
C PRO A 52 -6.21 -11.43 8.17
N ASP A 53 -7.34 -10.99 7.62
CA ASP A 53 -8.63 -10.94 8.31
C ASP A 53 -9.61 -11.88 7.59
N LYS A 54 -10.42 -12.61 8.35
CA LYS A 54 -11.38 -13.61 7.81
C LYS A 54 -12.47 -13.00 6.93
N GLU A 55 -12.74 -11.70 7.06
CA GLU A 55 -13.69 -10.96 6.23
C GLU A 55 -13.04 -10.50 4.90
N SER A 56 -11.71 -10.55 4.78
CA SER A 56 -10.99 -10.34 3.54
C SER A 56 -11.04 -11.61 2.70
N LYS A 57 -11.92 -11.64 1.70
CA LYS A 57 -12.18 -12.84 0.89
C LYS A 57 -12.60 -12.55 -0.53
N LEU A 58 -12.40 -13.53 -1.38
CA LEU A 58 -12.94 -13.58 -2.73
C LEU A 58 -14.26 -14.34 -2.70
N THR A 59 -15.27 -13.80 -3.32
CA THR A 59 -16.57 -14.44 -3.54
C THR A 59 -16.98 -14.29 -4.99
N ILE A 60 -17.92 -15.10 -5.43
CA ILE A 60 -18.53 -14.96 -6.75
C ILE A 60 -19.78 -14.08 -6.61
N ASP A 61 -19.90 -13.10 -7.48
CA ASP A 61 -21.11 -12.26 -7.61
C ASP A 61 -21.95 -12.76 -8.80
N ASP A 62 -22.99 -13.49 -8.51
CA ASP A 62 -23.87 -14.08 -9.52
C ASP A 62 -24.71 -13.02 -10.26
N THR A 63 -24.82 -11.82 -9.71
CA THR A 63 -25.59 -10.71 -10.31
C THR A 63 -24.78 -9.90 -11.31
N ALA A 64 -23.47 -9.77 -11.08
CA ALA A 64 -22.54 -9.10 -11.99
C ALA A 64 -21.91 -10.11 -12.93
N LYS A 65 -21.99 -9.86 -14.23
CA LYS A 65 -21.45 -10.75 -15.27
C LYS A 65 -20.43 -10.04 -16.15
N ASN A 66 -19.43 -10.79 -16.57
CA ASN A 66 -18.48 -10.32 -17.57
C ASN A 66 -19.11 -10.32 -18.98
N ARG A 67 -18.34 -9.87 -19.98
CA ARG A 67 -18.80 -9.83 -21.38
C ARG A 67 -19.16 -11.20 -22.00
N PHE A 68 -18.77 -12.30 -21.37
CA PHE A 68 -19.01 -13.67 -21.81
C PHE A 68 -20.19 -14.32 -21.06
N GLY A 69 -20.77 -13.62 -20.08
CA GLY A 69 -21.86 -14.11 -19.26
C GLY A 69 -21.43 -14.83 -17.99
N ASP A 70 -20.12 -14.94 -17.70
CA ASP A 70 -19.64 -15.58 -16.49
C ASP A 70 -19.80 -14.65 -15.27
N PRO A 71 -20.07 -15.21 -14.07
CA PRO A 71 -20.13 -14.46 -12.85
C PRO A 71 -18.81 -13.73 -12.56
N MET A 72 -18.88 -12.54 -12.00
CA MET A 72 -17.70 -11.75 -11.66
C MET A 72 -17.17 -12.09 -10.27
N PRO A 73 -15.85 -12.14 -10.08
CA PRO A 73 -15.29 -12.21 -8.75
C PRO A 73 -15.50 -10.90 -7.99
N ARG A 74 -15.88 -11.00 -6.73
CA ARG A 74 -15.99 -9.88 -5.80
C ARG A 74 -14.90 -10.01 -4.75
N VAL A 75 -14.09 -8.96 -4.62
CA VAL A 75 -13.06 -8.85 -3.59
C VAL A 75 -13.62 -8.04 -2.42
N ALA A 76 -13.69 -8.65 -1.26
CA ALA A 76 -13.90 -7.94 0.00
C ALA A 76 -12.55 -7.80 0.69
N PHE A 77 -12.25 -6.61 1.18
CA PHE A 77 -11.03 -6.32 1.93
C PHE A 77 -11.39 -5.63 3.23
N LYS A 78 -10.75 -6.06 4.31
CA LYS A 78 -10.86 -5.44 5.62
C LYS A 78 -9.50 -5.43 6.30
N ASP A 79 -9.06 -4.26 6.74
CA ASP A 79 -7.87 -4.14 7.57
C ASP A 79 -8.08 -4.83 8.92
N ALA A 80 -7.17 -5.71 9.28
CA ALA A 80 -7.12 -6.22 10.65
C ALA A 80 -6.83 -5.06 11.63
N PRO A 81 -7.41 -5.07 12.84
CA PRO A 81 -7.18 -4.01 13.82
C PRO A 81 -5.71 -3.73 14.10
N GLU A 82 -4.88 -4.78 14.13
CA GLU A 82 -3.44 -4.68 14.33
C GLU A 82 -2.73 -3.99 13.16
N SER A 83 -3.15 -4.24 11.93
CA SER A 83 -2.61 -3.56 10.73
C SER A 83 -2.99 -2.09 10.73
N ALA A 84 -4.23 -1.76 11.12
CA ALA A 84 -4.69 -0.38 11.24
C ALA A 84 -3.91 0.39 12.34
N ALA A 85 -3.67 -0.24 13.49
CA ALA A 85 -2.86 0.33 14.57
C ALA A 85 -1.41 0.55 14.14
N LEU A 86 -0.81 -0.40 13.43
CA LEU A 86 0.54 -0.29 12.89
C LEU A 86 0.65 0.88 11.89
N ARG A 87 -0.35 1.04 11.02
CA ARG A 87 -0.41 2.17 10.08
C ARG A 87 -0.46 3.51 10.78
N ALA A 88 -1.32 3.65 11.78
CA ALA A 88 -1.44 4.88 12.55
C ALA A 88 -0.14 5.25 13.29
N TRP A 89 0.49 4.26 13.92
CA TRP A 89 1.80 4.44 14.57
C TRP A 89 2.88 4.84 13.56
N GLN A 90 2.93 4.18 12.41
CA GLN A 90 3.91 4.47 11.36
C GLN A 90 3.73 5.89 10.79
N GLU A 91 2.50 6.34 10.61
CA GLU A 91 2.21 7.69 10.15
C GLU A 91 2.75 8.75 11.13
N GLU A 92 2.55 8.56 12.43
CA GLU A 92 3.06 9.50 13.43
C GLU A 92 4.60 9.47 13.49
N GLU A 93 5.23 8.31 13.39
CA GLU A 93 6.69 8.21 13.32
C GLU A 93 7.27 8.90 12.07
N LEU A 94 6.61 8.81 10.93
CA LEU A 94 7.02 9.54 9.73
C LEU A 94 6.87 11.04 9.89
N ARG A 95 5.79 11.52 10.52
CA ARG A 95 5.63 12.94 10.85
C ARG A 95 6.77 13.44 11.76
N ASN A 96 7.12 12.66 12.77
CA ASN A 96 8.24 12.94 13.67
C ASN A 96 9.59 12.90 12.95
N LEU A 97 9.77 11.99 12.01
CA LEU A 97 10.98 11.95 11.18
C LEU A 97 11.14 13.26 10.37
N PHE A 98 10.11 13.72 9.68
CA PHE A 98 10.17 14.97 8.93
C PHE A 98 10.46 16.18 9.81
N ARG A 99 9.85 16.26 10.98
CA ARG A 99 10.15 17.33 11.95
C ARG A 99 11.63 17.32 12.40
N ARG A 100 12.18 16.14 12.68
CA ARG A 100 13.61 15.97 13.03
C ARG A 100 14.53 16.33 11.87
N MET A 101 14.19 15.91 10.65
CA MET A 101 14.97 16.24 9.44
C MET A 101 15.00 17.75 9.19
N ALA A 102 13.85 18.43 9.24
CA ALA A 102 13.77 19.86 9.08
C ALA A 102 14.62 20.59 10.13
N LYS A 103 14.47 20.23 11.40
CA LYS A 103 15.28 20.81 12.49
C LYS A 103 16.77 20.60 12.29
N ALA A 104 17.21 19.41 11.88
CA ALA A 104 18.61 19.11 11.62
C ALA A 104 19.17 19.91 10.42
N GLY A 105 18.34 20.20 9.43
CA GLY A 105 18.67 21.02 8.27
C GLY A 105 18.58 22.53 8.51
N GLY A 106 18.24 22.99 9.74
CA GLY A 106 18.03 24.40 10.05
C GLY A 106 16.77 25.03 9.45
N GLY A 107 15.81 24.17 9.06
CA GLY A 107 14.53 24.57 8.48
C GLY A 107 13.34 24.18 9.36
N GLU A 108 12.15 24.40 8.82
CA GLU A 108 10.88 24.04 9.43
C GLU A 108 10.00 23.26 8.47
N VAL A 109 9.05 22.51 9.01
CA VAL A 109 8.03 21.83 8.22
C VAL A 109 6.86 22.78 8.00
N LEU A 110 6.65 23.19 6.76
CA LEU A 110 5.57 24.09 6.38
C LEU A 110 4.22 23.38 6.27
N SER A 111 4.24 22.12 5.81
CA SER A 111 3.03 21.32 5.65
C SER A 111 3.35 19.84 5.72
N LEU A 112 2.48 19.05 6.31
CA LEU A 112 2.53 17.60 6.33
C LEU A 112 1.19 17.06 5.86
N ALA A 113 1.20 16.36 4.75
CA ALA A 113 0.05 15.62 4.27
C ALA A 113 0.36 14.12 4.23
N SER A 114 -0.59 13.30 4.59
CA SER A 114 -0.54 11.86 4.38
C SER A 114 -1.62 11.44 3.39
N SER A 115 -1.32 10.48 2.55
CA SER A 115 -2.30 9.77 1.76
C SER A 115 -2.10 8.28 1.98
N SER A 116 -3.15 7.58 2.36
CA SER A 116 -3.18 6.12 2.26
C SER A 116 -3.56 5.75 0.84
N ASN A 117 -2.77 4.93 0.19
CA ASN A 117 -3.24 4.28 -1.02
C ASN A 117 -4.18 3.16 -0.57
N ASP A 118 -5.44 3.29 -0.97
CA ASP A 118 -6.42 2.24 -0.73
C ASP A 118 -6.04 0.99 -1.52
N ILE A 119 -6.27 -0.12 -0.87
CA ILE A 119 -6.36 -1.50 -1.37
C ILE A 119 -5.54 -1.84 -2.61
N GLY A 120 -4.48 -2.62 -2.38
CA GLY A 120 -4.12 -3.65 -3.33
C GLY A 120 -3.56 -3.21 -4.67
N GLN A 121 -2.88 -2.08 -4.72
CA GLN A 121 -2.23 -1.69 -5.97
C GLN A 121 -0.95 -2.46 -6.24
N GLU A 122 -0.30 -2.98 -5.18
CA GLU A 122 0.95 -3.72 -5.30
C GLU A 122 0.94 -4.91 -4.32
N HIS A 123 1.46 -6.04 -4.76
CA HIS A 123 1.72 -7.24 -3.97
C HIS A 123 0.48 -7.90 -3.33
N PRO A 124 -0.61 -8.15 -4.06
CA PRO A 124 -1.74 -8.90 -3.52
C PRO A 124 -1.31 -10.33 -3.17
N THR A 125 -1.67 -10.76 -1.96
CA THR A 125 -1.31 -12.08 -1.42
C THR A 125 -2.48 -12.71 -0.66
N GLY A 126 -2.37 -13.97 -0.29
CA GLY A 126 -3.24 -14.61 0.68
C GLY A 126 -4.59 -15.09 0.16
N GLY A 127 -4.91 -14.93 -1.13
CA GLY A 127 -6.19 -15.40 -1.69
C GLY A 127 -6.41 -16.91 -1.60
N CYS A 128 -5.30 -17.67 -1.52
CA CYS A 128 -5.29 -19.13 -1.29
C CYS A 128 -4.27 -19.47 -0.19
N ARG A 129 -4.33 -18.76 0.93
CA ARG A 129 -3.27 -18.84 1.96
C ARG A 129 -3.00 -20.26 2.44
N MET A 130 -1.71 -20.53 2.70
CA MET A 130 -1.27 -21.80 3.25
C MET A 130 -1.52 -21.89 4.77
N GLY A 131 -1.68 -23.11 5.25
CA GLY A 131 -1.81 -23.41 6.67
C GLY A 131 -2.04 -24.90 6.90
N ASN A 132 -1.99 -25.32 8.17
CA ASN A 132 -2.15 -26.72 8.54
C ASN A 132 -3.61 -27.11 8.77
N ASP A 133 -4.51 -26.14 8.91
CA ASP A 133 -5.92 -26.37 9.22
C ASP A 133 -6.77 -26.01 7.99
N PRO A 134 -7.48 -27.01 7.38
CA PRO A 134 -8.34 -26.77 6.23
C PRO A 134 -9.53 -25.85 6.52
N MET A 135 -9.90 -25.64 7.78
CA MET A 135 -10.96 -24.70 8.16
C MET A 135 -10.51 -23.23 8.09
N THR A 136 -9.20 -22.99 8.08
CA THR A 136 -8.62 -21.65 8.12
C THR A 136 -7.62 -21.37 7.00
N SER A 137 -7.35 -22.34 6.13
CA SER A 137 -6.43 -22.23 4.99
C SER A 137 -7.00 -22.96 3.77
N VAL A 138 -6.50 -22.59 2.60
CA VAL A 138 -6.90 -23.19 1.31
C VAL A 138 -5.94 -24.28 0.88
N VAL A 139 -4.66 -24.08 1.17
CA VAL A 139 -3.61 -25.05 0.84
C VAL A 139 -2.76 -25.36 2.07
N ASP A 140 -2.11 -26.52 2.04
CA ASP A 140 -1.13 -26.92 3.07
C ASP A 140 0.20 -26.14 2.93
N GLY A 141 1.16 -26.42 3.81
CA GLY A 141 2.49 -25.79 3.78
C GLY A 141 3.31 -26.09 2.52
N TRP A 142 2.86 -26.98 1.67
CA TRP A 142 3.46 -27.34 0.38
C TRP A 142 2.69 -26.76 -0.81
N GLY A 143 1.62 -26.00 -0.52
CA GLY A 143 0.76 -25.40 -1.53
C GLY A 143 -0.25 -26.37 -2.16
N ARG A 144 -0.41 -27.59 -1.63
CA ARG A 144 -1.43 -28.53 -2.08
C ARG A 144 -2.79 -28.12 -1.49
N ALA A 145 -3.83 -28.08 -2.32
CA ALA A 145 -5.18 -27.77 -1.88
C ALA A 145 -5.69 -28.83 -0.89
N HIS A 146 -6.33 -28.39 0.19
CA HIS A 146 -6.93 -29.31 1.16
C HIS A 146 -8.10 -30.11 0.58
N ASP A 147 -8.87 -29.48 -0.32
CA ASP A 147 -10.08 -30.07 -0.90
C ASP A 147 -9.84 -30.84 -2.21
N HIS A 148 -8.63 -30.74 -2.80
CA HIS A 148 -8.31 -31.34 -4.09
C HIS A 148 -6.94 -31.98 -4.09
N GLU A 149 -6.91 -33.30 -4.27
CA GLU A 149 -5.67 -34.07 -4.18
C GLU A 149 -4.66 -33.79 -5.30
N ASN A 150 -5.10 -33.29 -6.43
CA ASN A 150 -4.30 -33.05 -7.63
C ASN A 150 -4.16 -31.54 -7.97
N LEU A 151 -4.44 -30.66 -7.01
CA LEU A 151 -4.35 -29.20 -7.20
C LEU A 151 -3.30 -28.61 -6.27
N TRP A 152 -2.38 -27.83 -6.86
CA TRP A 152 -1.38 -27.02 -6.13
C TRP A 152 -1.48 -25.56 -6.53
N VAL A 153 -1.37 -24.71 -5.52
CA VAL A 153 -1.30 -23.25 -5.71
C VAL A 153 0.11 -22.79 -5.42
N ALA A 154 0.70 -22.10 -6.37
CA ALA A 154 2.05 -21.56 -6.27
C ALA A 154 2.02 -20.03 -6.39
N GLY A 155 2.96 -19.37 -5.73
CA GLY A 155 3.11 -17.93 -5.84
C GLY A 155 2.48 -17.12 -4.69
N ALA A 156 2.29 -15.84 -4.92
CA ALA A 156 1.78 -14.89 -3.93
C ALA A 156 0.43 -15.28 -3.30
N PRO A 157 -0.52 -15.90 -4.01
CA PRO A 157 -1.79 -16.32 -3.40
C PRO A 157 -1.64 -17.27 -2.21
N ALA A 158 -0.61 -18.13 -2.21
CA ALA A 158 -0.38 -19.08 -1.12
C ALA A 158 0.28 -18.47 0.13
N GLN A 159 0.79 -17.25 0.06
CA GLN A 159 1.41 -16.58 1.21
C GLN A 159 0.39 -16.20 2.28
N VAL A 160 0.83 -16.23 3.54
CA VAL A 160 -0.03 -15.89 4.69
C VAL A 160 -0.21 -14.38 4.83
N SER A 161 0.83 -13.60 4.52
CA SER A 161 0.80 -12.14 4.53
C SER A 161 1.65 -11.57 3.40
N ALA A 162 1.45 -10.28 3.08
CA ALA A 162 2.15 -9.62 1.99
C ALA A 162 3.62 -9.29 2.32
N SER A 163 3.98 -9.27 3.60
CA SER A 163 5.26 -8.72 4.08
C SER A 163 5.37 -7.21 3.82
N CYS A 164 6.30 -6.57 4.48
CA CYS A 164 6.59 -5.14 4.32
C CYS A 164 7.68 -4.86 3.26
N CYS A 165 7.99 -5.81 2.40
CA CYS A 165 9.04 -5.71 1.38
C CYS A 165 8.62 -6.36 0.06
N ASN A 166 9.43 -6.18 -0.99
CA ASN A 166 9.20 -6.82 -2.28
C ASN A 166 9.39 -8.34 -2.18
N GLY A 167 8.30 -9.08 -1.97
CA GLY A 167 8.30 -10.50 -1.66
C GLY A 167 8.57 -11.45 -2.84
N THR A 168 8.80 -10.97 -4.05
CA THR A 168 8.92 -11.79 -5.26
C THR A 168 9.99 -12.89 -5.13
N LEU A 169 11.11 -12.61 -4.46
CA LEU A 169 12.15 -13.61 -4.24
C LEU A 169 11.69 -14.74 -3.32
N LEU A 170 10.92 -14.43 -2.28
CA LEU A 170 10.37 -15.42 -1.35
C LEU A 170 9.33 -16.29 -2.04
N VAL A 171 8.48 -15.70 -2.88
CA VAL A 171 7.51 -16.41 -3.72
C VAL A 171 8.21 -17.42 -4.62
N ASN A 172 9.25 -16.99 -5.32
CA ASN A 172 10.01 -17.85 -6.24
C ASN A 172 10.80 -18.94 -5.51
N ARG A 173 11.35 -18.65 -4.32
CA ARG A 173 12.08 -19.65 -3.52
C ARG A 173 11.16 -20.78 -3.07
N HIS A 174 9.93 -20.48 -2.74
CA HIS A 174 8.94 -21.50 -2.36
C HIS A 174 8.66 -22.49 -3.52
N LEU A 175 8.78 -22.01 -4.76
CA LEU A 175 8.63 -22.84 -5.96
C LEU A 175 9.89 -23.68 -6.31
N ALA A 176 11.07 -23.22 -5.91
CA ALA A 176 12.34 -23.81 -6.31
C ALA A 176 12.80 -24.98 -5.43
N HIS A 177 12.16 -25.23 -4.30
CA HIS A 177 12.52 -26.31 -3.35
C HIS A 177 11.64 -27.58 -3.49
N ARG A 178 11.09 -27.81 -4.67
CA ARG A 178 10.33 -29.04 -5.01
C ARG A 178 11.07 -29.92 -5.95
#